data_9eb8ccb756007b9d02434863b25b1a43
#
_entry.id   9eb8ccb756007b9d02434863b25b1a43
#
_cell.length_a   1.000
_cell.length_b   1.000
_cell.length_c   1.000
_cell.angle_alpha   90.00
_cell.angle_beta   90.00
_cell.angle_gamma   90.00
#
_symmetry.space_group_name_H-M   'P 1'
#
loop_
_entity.id
_entity.type
_entity.pdbx_description
1 polymer ?
#
loop_
_entity_poly.entity_id
_entity_poly.type
_entity_poly.pdbx_seq_one_letter_code
_entity_poly.pdbx_strand_id
1 'polypeptide(L)'
;MELELEPITLPGVEDKRPMVIAGPCSAETEEQVMSTAKQLADKGLKLFRAGIWKPRTKPGGFEGVGVDGLAWLKEVKKETGMYVSTEVATAKHVYECLKAGIDLLWVGARTTANPFAVQEIADALKGVDIPVPVSYTHLR
;
A
#
# COMPACT_ATOMS: atom_id res chain seq x y z
N MET A 1 -21.48 -16.72 -6.13
CA MET A 1 -20.39 -16.90 -5.17
C MET A 1 -20.45 -15.73 -4.19
N GLU A 2 -20.90 -15.96 -2.99
CA GLU A 2 -20.82 -14.96 -1.93
C GLU A 2 -19.34 -14.81 -1.52
N LEU A 3 -18.82 -13.61 -1.63
CA LEU A 3 -17.51 -13.29 -1.12
C LEU A 3 -17.66 -12.94 0.37
N GLU A 4 -17.22 -13.82 1.24
CA GLU A 4 -17.05 -13.49 2.65
C GLU A 4 -15.84 -12.56 2.79
N LEU A 5 -16.12 -11.27 2.95
CA LEU A 5 -15.09 -10.26 3.18
C LEU A 5 -15.06 -9.95 4.68
N GLU A 6 -13.94 -10.18 5.29
CA GLU A 6 -13.70 -9.77 6.67
C GLU A 6 -13.25 -8.30 6.73
N PRO A 7 -13.76 -7.52 7.70
CA PRO A 7 -13.27 -6.17 7.93
C PRO A 7 -11.78 -6.17 8.27
N ILE A 8 -11.03 -5.24 7.70
CA ILE A 8 -9.63 -5.03 8.07
C ILE A 8 -9.57 -4.52 9.50
N THR A 9 -8.88 -5.25 10.36
CA THR A 9 -8.61 -4.88 11.75
C THR A 9 -7.11 -4.85 11.99
N LEU A 10 -6.63 -3.81 12.68
CA LEU A 10 -5.22 -3.64 13.02
C LEU A 10 -5.10 -3.27 14.51
N PRO A 11 -4.19 -3.88 15.27
CA PRO A 11 -3.97 -3.53 16.67
C PRO A 11 -3.70 -2.04 16.86
N GLY A 12 -4.40 -1.40 17.79
CA GLY A 12 -4.26 0.04 18.08
C GLY A 12 -4.93 0.98 17.09
N VAL A 13 -5.61 0.46 16.07
CA VAL A 13 -6.45 1.24 15.14
C VAL A 13 -7.91 1.06 15.52
N GLU A 14 -8.64 2.18 15.71
CA GLU A 14 -10.04 2.14 16.06
C GLU A 14 -10.89 1.47 14.98
N ASP A 15 -11.88 0.68 15.39
CA ASP A 15 -12.84 0.03 14.48
C ASP A 15 -13.84 1.02 13.86
N LYS A 16 -13.68 2.31 14.17
CA LYS A 16 -14.51 3.37 13.63
C LYS A 16 -14.33 3.52 12.12
N ARG A 17 -15.44 3.58 11.42
CA ARG A 17 -15.44 3.76 9.96
C ARG A 17 -15.85 5.17 9.56
N PRO A 18 -15.30 5.71 8.48
CA PRO A 18 -14.31 5.09 7.58
C PRO A 18 -12.91 5.00 8.22
N MET A 19 -12.17 3.94 7.90
CA MET A 19 -10.75 3.84 8.21
C MET A 19 -9.96 4.76 7.27
N VAL A 20 -9.09 5.59 7.82
CA VAL A 20 -8.31 6.57 7.05
C VAL A 20 -6.89 6.06 6.83
N ILE A 21 -6.50 5.93 5.58
CA ILE A 21 -5.12 5.66 5.14
C ILE A 21 -4.64 6.88 4.37
N ALA A 22 -3.67 7.61 4.89
CA ALA A 22 -3.22 8.87 4.32
C ALA A 22 -1.73 8.86 3.97
N GLY A 23 -1.35 9.66 2.98
CA GLY A 23 0.02 9.82 2.52
C GLY A 23 0.10 10.15 1.04
N PRO A 24 1.31 10.38 0.50
CA PRO A 24 1.48 10.79 -0.88
C PRO A 24 1.03 9.70 -1.86
N CYS A 25 0.38 10.11 -2.95
CA CYS A 25 0.06 9.22 -4.06
C CYS A 25 1.34 8.66 -4.69
N SER A 26 2.38 9.47 -4.80
CA SER A 26 3.69 9.12 -5.31
C SER A 26 4.78 9.51 -4.31
N ALA A 27 5.58 8.56 -3.89
CA ALA A 27 6.82 8.83 -3.17
C ALA A 27 7.88 9.29 -4.19
N GLU A 28 8.46 10.46 -3.98
CA GLU A 28 9.44 11.04 -4.90
C GLU A 28 10.80 11.26 -4.24
N THR A 29 10.81 11.66 -2.98
CA THR A 29 12.01 11.82 -2.17
C THR A 29 11.80 11.30 -0.75
N GLU A 30 12.86 10.90 -0.09
CA GLU A 30 12.83 10.49 1.32
C GLU A 30 12.32 11.63 2.22
N GLU A 31 12.79 12.86 1.98
CA GLU A 31 12.38 14.05 2.74
C GLU A 31 10.86 14.27 2.65
N GLN A 32 10.29 14.19 1.44
CA GLN A 32 8.84 14.30 1.22
C GLN A 32 8.09 13.25 2.03
N VAL A 33 8.52 12.00 1.95
CA VAL A 33 7.87 10.87 2.63
C VAL A 33 7.93 11.04 4.14
N MET A 34 9.11 11.33 4.69
CA MET A 34 9.31 11.48 6.14
C MET A 34 8.59 12.71 6.71
N SER A 35 8.66 13.86 6.02
CA SER A 35 7.98 15.08 6.44
C SER A 35 6.46 14.88 6.47
N THR A 36 5.89 14.28 5.43
CA THR A 36 4.47 13.98 5.35
C THR A 36 4.05 13.01 6.46
N ALA A 37 4.82 11.96 6.67
CA ALA A 37 4.52 10.96 7.71
C ALA A 37 4.50 11.57 9.12
N LYS A 38 5.49 12.38 9.45
CA LYS A 38 5.55 13.06 10.76
C LYS A 38 4.35 13.97 10.99
N GLN A 39 3.99 14.79 9.99
CA GLN A 39 2.82 15.67 10.09
C GLN A 39 1.50 14.89 10.26
N LEU A 40 1.36 13.75 9.59
CA LEU A 40 0.18 12.89 9.74
C LEU A 40 0.15 12.19 11.10
N ALA A 41 1.27 11.71 11.59
CA ALA A 41 1.39 11.12 12.92
C ALA A 41 1.06 12.12 14.02
N ASP A 42 1.51 13.38 13.91
CA ASP A 42 1.18 14.47 14.85
C ASP A 42 -0.32 14.78 14.91
N LYS A 43 -1.04 14.48 13.84
CA LYS A 43 -2.51 14.58 13.78
C LYS A 43 -3.24 13.33 14.27
N GLY A 44 -2.53 12.35 14.79
CA GLY A 44 -3.08 11.11 15.34
C GLY A 44 -3.42 10.04 14.32
N LEU A 45 -2.99 10.17 13.07
CA LEU A 45 -3.18 9.12 12.06
C LEU A 45 -2.30 7.90 12.35
N LYS A 46 -2.84 6.71 12.10
CA LYS A 46 -2.20 5.42 12.41
C LYS A 46 -1.77 4.64 11.17
N LEU A 47 -2.28 5.02 10.01
CA LEU A 47 -2.05 4.32 8.75
C LEU A 47 -1.48 5.29 7.73
N PHE A 48 -0.26 5.00 7.28
CA PHE A 48 0.46 5.77 6.27
C PHE A 48 0.55 5.01 4.96
N ARG A 49 0.37 5.72 3.85
CA ARG A 49 0.57 5.17 2.51
C ARG A 49 1.60 5.98 1.73
N ALA A 50 2.34 5.32 0.86
CA ALA A 50 3.12 5.97 -0.19
C ALA A 50 3.22 5.04 -1.41
N GLY A 51 2.91 5.55 -2.59
CA GLY A 51 3.05 4.80 -3.83
C GLY A 51 4.49 4.83 -4.32
N ILE A 52 5.20 3.69 -4.25
CA ILE A 52 6.59 3.57 -4.68
C ILE A 52 6.75 2.94 -6.06
N TRP A 53 5.79 2.16 -6.50
CA TRP A 53 5.64 1.68 -7.87
C TRP A 53 4.41 2.33 -8.49
N LYS A 54 4.57 2.88 -9.68
CA LYS A 54 3.51 3.62 -10.38
C LYS A 54 3.22 2.95 -11.72
N PRO A 55 2.28 1.98 -11.75
CA PRO A 55 1.84 1.39 -13.02
C PRO A 55 1.34 2.50 -13.96
N ARG A 56 1.92 2.56 -15.16
CA ARG A 56 1.57 3.59 -16.14
C ARG A 56 0.89 2.95 -17.35
N THR A 57 0.00 3.70 -17.96
CA THR A 57 -0.66 3.30 -19.21
C THR A 57 0.17 3.68 -20.44
N LYS A 58 1.17 4.55 -20.26
CA LYS A 58 2.06 5.02 -21.33
C LYS A 58 3.52 4.84 -20.91
N PRO A 59 4.36 4.22 -21.76
CA PRO A 59 5.79 4.11 -21.51
C PRO A 59 6.50 5.46 -21.41
N GLY A 60 7.61 5.51 -20.67
CA GLY A 60 8.48 6.67 -20.56
C GLY A 60 8.06 7.71 -19.50
N GLY A 61 7.02 7.45 -18.71
CA GLY A 61 6.68 8.24 -17.53
C GLY A 61 7.45 7.79 -16.29
N PHE A 62 7.36 8.57 -15.22
CA PHE A 62 7.90 8.19 -13.92
C PHE A 62 7.17 6.97 -13.37
N GLU A 63 7.88 5.87 -13.18
CA GLU A 63 7.33 4.56 -12.75
C GLU A 63 7.46 4.33 -11.25
N GLY A 64 7.88 5.34 -10.51
CA GLY A 64 8.09 5.29 -9.06
C GLY A 64 9.56 5.13 -8.69
N VAL A 65 9.85 5.28 -7.40
CA VAL A 65 11.20 5.11 -6.84
C VAL A 65 11.57 3.63 -6.63
N GLY A 66 10.60 2.75 -6.70
CA GLY A 66 10.82 1.31 -6.56
C GLY A 66 11.25 0.90 -5.16
N VAL A 67 12.16 -0.07 -5.09
CA VAL A 67 12.60 -0.69 -3.84
C VAL A 67 13.26 0.29 -2.85
N ASP A 68 13.82 1.40 -3.31
CA ASP A 68 14.38 2.43 -2.44
C ASP A 68 13.31 3.02 -1.52
N GLY A 69 12.08 3.16 -2.02
CA GLY A 69 10.95 3.61 -1.25
C GLY A 69 10.55 2.67 -0.10
N LEU A 70 10.88 1.39 -0.17
CA LEU A 70 10.66 0.44 0.93
C LEU A 70 11.52 0.80 2.15
N ALA A 71 12.75 1.24 1.95
CA ALA A 71 13.61 1.70 3.03
C ALA A 71 13.00 2.93 3.71
N TRP A 72 12.43 3.86 2.95
CA TRP A 72 11.75 5.04 3.49
C TRP A 72 10.51 4.69 4.29
N LEU A 73 9.70 3.72 3.81
CA LEU A 73 8.53 3.24 4.54
C LEU A 73 8.91 2.53 5.85
N LYS A 74 10.01 1.78 5.87
CA LYS A 74 10.54 1.17 7.09
C LYS A 74 10.95 2.25 8.10
N GLU A 75 11.58 3.31 7.66
CA GLU A 75 11.98 4.42 8.52
C GLU A 75 10.75 5.20 9.05
N VAL A 76 9.73 5.40 8.23
CA VAL A 76 8.43 5.95 8.68
C VAL A 76 7.86 5.13 9.82
N LYS A 77 7.79 3.81 9.66
CA LYS A 77 7.29 2.89 10.69
C LYS A 77 8.10 3.00 11.99
N LYS A 78 9.41 3.05 11.89
CA LYS A 78 10.32 3.16 13.02
C LYS A 78 10.18 4.49 13.77
N GLU A 79 10.13 5.62 13.04
CA GLU A 79 10.08 6.95 13.64
C GLU A 79 8.69 7.36 14.14
N THR A 80 7.62 6.91 13.51
CA THR A 80 6.25 7.36 13.82
C THR A 80 5.40 6.30 14.52
N GLY A 81 5.76 5.03 14.43
CA GLY A 81 4.94 3.91 14.91
C GLY A 81 3.69 3.64 14.07
N MET A 82 3.49 4.35 12.96
CA MET A 82 2.37 4.11 12.05
C MET A 82 2.53 2.79 11.30
N TYR A 83 1.42 2.14 10.98
CA TYR A 83 1.38 1.09 9.97
C TYR A 83 1.64 1.67 8.59
N VAL A 84 2.38 0.97 7.75
CA VAL A 84 2.79 1.44 6.43
C VAL A 84 2.21 0.59 5.32
N SER A 85 1.87 1.24 4.22
CA SER A 85 1.18 0.63 3.08
C SER A 85 1.74 1.13 1.76
N THR A 86 1.75 0.28 0.75
CA THR A 86 2.09 0.66 -0.62
C THR A 86 1.29 -0.14 -1.65
N GLU A 87 1.25 0.38 -2.88
CA GLU A 87 0.61 -0.28 -4.01
C GLU A 87 1.49 -1.43 -4.54
N VAL A 88 0.86 -2.55 -4.88
CA VAL A 88 1.48 -3.67 -5.58
C VAL A 88 0.77 -3.94 -6.90
N ALA A 89 1.52 -4.29 -7.92
CA ALA A 89 1.02 -4.61 -9.26
C ALA A 89 1.53 -5.96 -9.79
N THR A 90 2.50 -6.57 -9.12
CA THR A 90 3.14 -7.84 -9.53
C THR A 90 3.47 -8.69 -8.31
N ALA A 91 3.69 -10.00 -8.53
CA ALA A 91 4.17 -10.89 -7.49
C ALA A 91 5.52 -10.42 -6.90
N LYS A 92 6.41 -9.89 -7.73
CA LYS A 92 7.70 -9.35 -7.28
C LYS A 92 7.50 -8.22 -6.27
N HIS A 93 6.58 -7.28 -6.52
CA HIS A 93 6.24 -6.22 -5.58
C HIS A 93 5.78 -6.78 -4.23
N VAL A 94 4.93 -7.81 -4.26
CA VAL A 94 4.47 -8.51 -3.05
C VAL A 94 5.64 -9.06 -2.25
N TYR A 95 6.53 -9.82 -2.89
CA TYR A 95 7.69 -10.41 -2.20
C TYR A 95 8.62 -9.37 -1.60
N GLU A 96 8.90 -8.29 -2.30
CA GLU A 96 9.73 -7.20 -1.78
C GLU A 96 9.07 -6.49 -0.57
N CYS A 97 7.76 -6.27 -0.63
CA CYS A 97 7.01 -5.70 0.48
C CYS A 97 7.02 -6.61 1.72
N LEU A 98 6.81 -7.91 1.54
CA LEU A 98 6.83 -8.87 2.64
C LEU A 98 8.20 -8.92 3.32
N LYS A 99 9.29 -8.92 2.54
CA LYS A 99 10.64 -8.85 3.07
C LYS A 99 10.91 -7.56 3.85
N ALA A 100 10.34 -6.45 3.41
CA ALA A 100 10.50 -5.16 4.04
C ALA A 100 9.61 -4.95 5.27
N GLY A 101 8.67 -5.87 5.56
CA GLY A 101 7.76 -5.76 6.70
C GLY A 101 6.68 -4.70 6.51
N ILE A 102 6.19 -4.50 5.28
CA ILE A 102 5.05 -3.64 4.99
C ILE A 102 3.79 -4.26 5.57
N ASP A 103 2.95 -3.44 6.21
CA ASP A 103 1.80 -3.92 6.99
C ASP A 103 0.53 -4.12 6.17
N LEU A 104 0.33 -3.33 5.11
CA LEU A 104 -0.80 -3.45 4.19
C LEU A 104 -0.31 -3.30 2.74
N LEU A 105 -0.96 -4.05 1.84
CA LEU A 105 -0.72 -3.92 0.40
C LEU A 105 -2.02 -3.56 -0.28
N TRP A 106 -2.05 -2.52 -1.12
CA TRP A 106 -3.25 -2.30 -1.92
C TRP A 106 -3.02 -2.64 -3.39
N VAL A 107 -4.09 -3.10 -4.01
CA VAL A 107 -4.14 -3.33 -5.45
C VAL A 107 -4.83 -2.12 -6.10
N GLY A 108 -4.11 -1.42 -6.95
CA GLY A 108 -4.61 -0.23 -7.63
C GLY A 108 -5.67 -0.54 -8.70
N ALA A 109 -6.47 0.47 -9.08
CA ALA A 109 -7.58 0.32 -10.02
C ALA A 109 -7.15 -0.23 -11.39
N ARG A 110 -5.98 0.14 -11.89
CA ARG A 110 -5.45 -0.37 -13.16
C ARG A 110 -5.12 -1.85 -13.10
N THR A 111 -4.51 -2.28 -11.99
CA THR A 111 -4.16 -3.69 -11.76
C THR A 111 -5.42 -4.52 -11.51
N THR A 112 -6.39 -3.99 -10.79
CA THR A 112 -7.68 -4.66 -10.53
C THR A 112 -8.42 -5.02 -11.82
N ALA A 113 -8.28 -4.22 -12.86
CA ALA A 113 -8.89 -4.48 -14.17
C ALA A 113 -8.17 -5.59 -14.98
N ASN A 114 -7.02 -6.09 -14.50
CA ASN A 114 -6.27 -7.15 -15.15
C ASN A 114 -6.35 -8.45 -14.32
N PRO A 115 -7.18 -9.42 -14.72
CA PRO A 115 -7.41 -10.64 -13.94
C PRO A 115 -6.16 -11.52 -13.80
N PHE A 116 -5.25 -11.49 -14.76
CA PHE A 116 -3.99 -12.24 -14.68
C PHE A 116 -3.04 -11.67 -13.63
N ALA A 117 -2.93 -10.33 -13.58
CA ALA A 117 -2.13 -9.66 -12.56
C ALA A 117 -2.72 -9.88 -11.15
N VAL A 118 -4.05 -9.81 -11.01
CA VAL A 118 -4.72 -10.09 -9.74
C VAL A 118 -4.49 -11.52 -9.29
N GLN A 119 -4.56 -12.49 -10.21
CA GLN A 119 -4.29 -13.90 -9.90
C GLN A 119 -2.84 -14.11 -9.44
N GLU A 120 -1.88 -13.49 -10.12
CA GLU A 120 -0.47 -13.55 -9.76
C GLU A 120 -0.20 -13.00 -8.36
N ILE A 121 -0.83 -11.86 -8.02
CA ILE A 121 -0.74 -11.27 -6.67
C ILE A 121 -1.38 -12.18 -5.63
N ALA A 122 -2.58 -12.73 -5.92
CA ALA A 122 -3.27 -13.65 -5.03
C ALA A 122 -2.43 -14.91 -4.75
N ASP A 123 -1.79 -15.46 -5.79
CA ASP A 123 -0.91 -16.62 -5.65
C ASP A 123 0.32 -16.31 -4.79
N ALA A 124 0.89 -15.12 -4.93
CA ALA A 124 2.01 -14.67 -4.11
C ALA A 124 1.64 -14.45 -2.63
N LEU A 125 0.37 -14.21 -2.35
CA LEU A 125 -0.17 -13.99 -0.99
C LEU A 125 -0.70 -15.26 -0.33
N LYS A 126 -0.69 -16.40 -0.98
CA LYS A 126 -1.14 -17.67 -0.38
C LYS A 126 -0.37 -17.97 0.91
N GLY A 127 -1.13 -18.18 1.99
CA GLY A 127 -0.55 -18.47 3.31
C GLY A 127 0.03 -17.25 4.04
N VAL A 128 -0.20 -16.05 3.52
CA VAL A 128 0.23 -14.79 4.13
C VAL A 128 -0.97 -14.07 4.72
N ASP A 129 -0.90 -13.76 6.01
CA ASP A 129 -1.93 -12.99 6.72
C ASP A 129 -1.57 -11.50 6.71
N ILE A 130 -1.91 -10.83 5.62
CA ILE A 130 -1.71 -9.38 5.45
C ILE A 130 -2.96 -8.76 4.84
N PRO A 131 -3.46 -7.62 5.38
CA PRO A 131 -4.60 -6.93 4.80
C PRO A 131 -4.32 -6.41 3.40
N VAL A 132 -5.27 -6.60 2.48
CA VAL A 132 -5.16 -6.18 1.08
C VAL A 132 -6.39 -5.37 0.66
N PRO A 133 -6.42 -4.05 0.91
CA PRO A 133 -7.40 -3.17 0.29
C PRO A 133 -7.31 -3.19 -1.24
N VAL A 134 -8.45 -3.13 -1.90
CA VAL A 134 -8.54 -3.11 -3.36
C VAL A 134 -9.21 -1.83 -3.82
N SER A 135 -8.53 -1.08 -4.69
CA SER A 135 -9.10 0.07 -5.35
C SER A 135 -9.74 -0.33 -6.68
N TYR A 136 -10.98 0.04 -6.89
CA TYR A 136 -11.64 -0.16 -8.17
C TYR A 136 -12.45 1.07 -8.56
N THR A 137 -12.59 1.29 -9.86
CA THR A 137 -13.45 2.33 -10.40
C THR A 137 -14.80 1.69 -10.74
N HIS A 138 -15.90 2.26 -10.25
CA HIS A 138 -17.22 1.86 -10.68
C HIS A 138 -17.39 2.24 -12.16
N LEU A 139 -17.41 1.24 -13.00
CA LEU A 139 -17.91 1.40 -14.37
C LEU A 139 -19.44 1.30 -14.28
N ARG A 140 -20.12 2.38 -14.57
CA ARG A 140 -21.57 2.39 -14.79
C ARG A 140 -21.88 1.91 -16.17
#